data_cfc2b25a1119c3ff675eac69bf9a8c8f
#
_entry.id   cfc2b25a1119c3ff675eac69bf9a8c8f
#
_cell.length_a   1.000
_cell.length_b   1.000
_cell.length_c   1.000
_cell.angle_alpha   90.00
_cell.angle_beta   90.00
_cell.angle_gamma   90.00
#
_symmetry.space_group_name_H-M   'P 1'
#
loop_
_entity.id
_entity.type
_entity.pdbx_description
1 polymer ?
#
loop_
_entity_poly.entity_id
_entity_poly.type
_entity_poly.pdbx_seq_one_letter_code
_entity_poly.pdbx_strand_id
1 'polypeptide(L)'
;AVSFADHKHYHSNKRSYHFIRRTSDRICKEHGLSVIVPSQDKGKSYIEHQAERAGTSYKVKLRAAIDRLLPGCHDLEELLVRLQREGYEFKRGKYISARAPGQERFTRLKTLGVDYAEDALTARLAGRARPSRQRPQRGGRVSLLIDIQNNIKAQ
;
A
#
# COMPACT_ATOMS: atom_id res chain seq x y z
N ALA A 1 11.19 4.70 32.88
CA ALA A 1 11.54 3.47 33.58
C ALA A 1 12.97 3.58 34.10
N VAL A 2 13.23 3.02 35.27
CA VAL A 2 14.55 2.97 35.92
C VAL A 2 14.98 1.50 35.94
N SER A 3 16.23 1.23 35.57
CA SER A 3 16.78 -0.11 35.66
C SER A 3 16.89 -0.54 37.13
N PHE A 4 16.48 -1.75 37.44
CA PHE A 4 16.58 -2.30 38.78
C PHE A 4 18.01 -2.64 39.15
N ALA A 5 18.86 -2.98 38.14
CA ALA A 5 20.22 -3.42 38.39
C ALA A 5 21.22 -2.28 38.63
N ASP A 6 21.09 -1.19 37.90
CA ASP A 6 22.06 -0.08 37.91
C ASP A 6 21.43 1.30 38.25
N HIS A 7 20.15 1.32 38.60
CA HIS A 7 19.38 2.50 38.97
C HIS A 7 19.41 3.65 37.93
N LYS A 8 19.78 3.34 36.67
CA LYS A 8 19.84 4.33 35.59
C LYS A 8 18.53 4.48 34.89
N HIS A 9 18.23 5.70 34.49
CA HIS A 9 17.07 5.99 33.66
C HIS A 9 17.28 5.49 32.22
N TYR A 10 16.27 4.83 31.68
CA TYR A 10 16.26 4.48 30.26
C TYR A 10 16.06 5.73 29.39
N HIS A 11 17.04 6.06 28.61
CA HIS A 11 16.99 7.17 27.66
C HIS A 11 16.45 6.69 26.32
N SER A 12 15.16 7.01 26.03
CA SER A 12 14.54 6.70 24.76
C SER A 12 14.89 7.75 23.70
N ASN A 13 15.33 7.30 22.54
CA ASN A 13 15.56 8.11 21.36
C ASN A 13 15.06 7.40 20.09
N LYS A 14 15.09 8.06 18.93
CA LYS A 14 14.65 7.45 17.66
C LYS A 14 15.42 6.15 17.30
N ARG A 15 16.65 5.98 17.77
CA ARG A 15 17.44 4.75 17.52
C ARG A 15 17.03 3.60 18.43
N SER A 16 16.56 3.90 19.66
CA SER A 16 16.08 2.90 20.62
C SER A 16 14.92 2.08 20.05
N TYR A 17 14.03 2.71 19.28
CA TYR A 17 12.92 2.01 18.61
C TYR A 17 13.42 0.89 17.68
N HIS A 18 14.43 1.16 16.87
CA HIS A 18 15.00 0.16 15.97
C HIS A 18 15.69 -0.96 16.71
N PHE A 19 16.37 -0.64 17.82
CA PHE A 19 17.02 -1.64 18.67
C PHE A 19 15.99 -2.56 19.33
N ILE A 20 14.96 -1.99 19.95
CA ILE A 20 13.89 -2.76 20.60
C ILE A 20 13.21 -3.67 19.58
N ARG A 21 12.88 -3.16 18.39
CA ARG A 21 12.27 -3.95 17.34
C ARG A 21 13.15 -5.12 16.91
N ARG A 22 14.43 -4.88 16.64
CA ARG A 22 15.38 -5.96 16.27
C ARG A 22 15.50 -7.03 17.33
N THR A 23 15.55 -6.62 18.60
CA THR A 23 15.63 -7.56 19.73
C THR A 23 14.36 -8.38 19.84
N SER A 24 13.19 -7.73 19.74
CA SER A 24 11.90 -8.42 19.71
C SER A 24 11.81 -9.41 18.55
N ASP A 25 12.15 -8.99 17.33
CA ASP A 25 12.11 -9.84 16.14
C ASP A 25 13.05 -11.06 16.27
N ARG A 26 14.23 -10.87 16.92
CA ARG A 26 15.17 -11.96 17.18
C ARG A 26 14.59 -12.97 18.16
N ILE A 27 14.08 -12.52 19.30
CA ILE A 27 13.46 -13.38 20.31
C ILE A 27 12.27 -14.15 19.72
N CYS A 28 11.41 -13.47 18.96
CA CYS A 28 10.30 -14.13 18.28
C CYS A 28 10.77 -15.26 17.35
N LYS A 29 11.85 -15.04 16.58
CA LYS A 29 12.42 -16.06 15.69
C LYS A 29 13.01 -17.24 16.46
N GLU A 30 13.73 -16.97 17.57
CA GLU A 30 14.31 -18.00 18.44
C GLU A 30 13.24 -18.91 19.03
N HIS A 31 12.04 -18.36 19.30
CA HIS A 31 10.89 -19.10 19.82
C HIS A 31 9.91 -19.60 18.75
N GLY A 32 10.27 -19.53 17.46
CA GLY A 32 9.42 -19.99 16.36
C GLY A 32 8.16 -19.14 16.13
N LEU A 33 8.11 -17.94 16.70
CA LEU A 33 6.97 -17.00 16.52
C LEU A 33 7.09 -16.21 15.22
N SER A 34 5.95 -15.83 14.64
CA SER A 34 5.92 -15.04 13.43
C SER A 34 6.42 -13.61 13.67
N VAL A 35 7.24 -13.10 12.75
CA VAL A 35 7.75 -11.73 12.77
C VAL A 35 7.10 -10.92 11.67
N ILE A 36 6.64 -9.70 11.98
CA ILE A 36 6.08 -8.78 11.01
C ILE A 36 7.22 -8.19 10.17
N VAL A 37 7.33 -8.63 8.92
CA VAL A 37 8.24 -8.02 7.94
C VAL A 37 7.65 -6.68 7.52
N PRO A 38 8.39 -5.56 7.69
CA PRO A 38 7.90 -4.26 7.23
C PRO A 38 7.67 -4.28 5.72
N SER A 39 6.46 -3.97 5.30
CA SER A 39 6.18 -3.78 3.88
C SER A 39 6.76 -2.43 3.44
N GLN A 40 7.32 -2.36 2.23
CA GLN A 40 7.76 -1.10 1.63
C GLN A 40 6.57 -0.22 1.20
N ASP A 41 5.38 -0.78 1.17
CA ASP A 41 4.17 -0.05 0.82
C ASP A 41 3.77 0.87 1.98
N LYS A 42 3.69 2.16 1.69
CA LYS A 42 3.10 3.13 2.60
C LYS A 42 1.64 2.75 2.82
N GLY A 43 1.27 2.52 4.06
CA GLY A 43 -0.11 2.24 4.42
C GLY A 43 -1.04 3.40 4.01
N LYS A 44 -2.31 3.09 3.78
CA LYS A 44 -3.33 4.11 3.53
C LYS A 44 -3.59 4.89 4.82
N SER A 45 -3.82 6.21 4.70
CA SER A 45 -4.27 6.99 5.85
C SER A 45 -5.66 6.52 6.29
N TYR A 46 -5.99 6.75 7.56
CA TYR A 46 -7.33 6.41 8.09
C TYR A 46 -8.46 7.08 7.29
N ILE A 47 -8.28 8.35 6.94
CA ILE A 47 -9.25 9.12 6.14
C ILE A 47 -9.44 8.49 4.76
N GLU A 48 -8.36 8.08 4.09
CA GLU A 48 -8.43 7.42 2.78
C GLU A 48 -9.14 6.06 2.88
N HIS A 49 -8.87 5.31 3.93
CA HIS A 49 -9.53 4.03 4.18
C HIS A 49 -11.04 4.20 4.45
N GLN A 50 -11.42 5.24 5.19
CA GLN A 50 -12.81 5.56 5.45
C GLN A 50 -13.55 6.04 4.18
N ALA A 51 -12.92 6.91 3.39
CA ALA A 51 -13.46 7.35 2.10
C ALA A 51 -13.60 6.19 1.09
N GLU A 52 -12.69 5.23 1.13
CA GLU A 52 -12.75 4.02 0.30
C GLU A 52 -13.94 3.13 0.71
N ARG A 53 -14.18 2.95 2.01
CA ARG A 53 -15.34 2.22 2.53
C ARG A 53 -16.67 2.90 2.19
N ALA A 54 -16.71 4.22 2.26
CA ALA A 54 -17.89 5.02 1.92
C ALA A 54 -18.12 5.16 0.41
N GLY A 55 -17.21 4.63 -0.44
CA GLY A 55 -17.31 4.78 -1.91
C GLY A 55 -17.08 6.21 -2.42
N THR A 56 -16.62 7.13 -1.55
CA THR A 56 -16.40 8.54 -1.90
C THR A 56 -14.98 8.84 -2.38
N SER A 57 -14.07 7.86 -2.29
CA SER A 57 -12.67 8.04 -2.67
C SER A 57 -12.49 8.32 -4.15
N TYR A 58 -12.01 9.51 -4.48
CA TYR A 58 -11.69 9.91 -5.86
C TYR A 58 -10.63 9.01 -6.52
N LYS A 59 -9.69 8.47 -5.75
CA LYS A 59 -8.67 7.55 -6.26
C LYS A 59 -9.29 6.23 -6.70
N VAL A 60 -10.26 5.72 -5.96
CA VAL A 60 -10.99 4.48 -6.32
C VAL A 60 -11.82 4.70 -7.58
N LYS A 61 -12.56 5.82 -7.65
CA LYS A 61 -13.34 6.19 -8.83
C LYS A 61 -12.47 6.31 -10.08
N LEU A 62 -11.33 6.99 -9.96
CA LEU A 62 -10.39 7.16 -11.07
C LEU A 62 -9.78 5.82 -11.53
N ARG A 63 -9.40 4.93 -10.59
CA ARG A 63 -8.93 3.58 -10.95
C ARG A 63 -9.99 2.79 -11.71
N ALA A 64 -11.21 2.79 -11.19
CA ALA A 64 -12.34 2.10 -11.82
C ALA A 64 -12.63 2.63 -13.24
N ALA A 65 -12.56 3.95 -13.44
CA ALA A 65 -12.73 4.57 -14.74
C ALA A 65 -11.62 4.16 -15.73
N ILE A 66 -10.36 4.20 -15.28
CA ILE A 66 -9.20 3.74 -16.08
C ILE A 66 -9.36 2.27 -16.45
N ASP A 67 -9.63 1.39 -15.48
CA ASP A 67 -9.74 -0.05 -15.71
C ASP A 67 -10.91 -0.42 -16.63
N ARG A 68 -11.99 0.37 -16.62
CA ARG A 68 -13.15 0.20 -17.52
C ARG A 68 -12.84 0.62 -18.94
N LEU A 69 -12.16 1.74 -19.16
CA LEU A 69 -11.91 2.30 -20.49
C LEU A 69 -10.69 1.67 -21.18
N LEU A 70 -9.73 1.18 -20.40
CA LEU A 70 -8.46 0.66 -20.90
C LEU A 70 -8.60 -0.45 -21.96
N PRO A 71 -9.54 -1.42 -21.86
CA PRO A 71 -9.68 -2.46 -22.87
C PRO A 71 -10.11 -1.94 -24.25
N GLY A 72 -10.76 -0.78 -24.31
CA GLY A 72 -11.22 -0.16 -25.55
C GLY A 72 -10.29 0.86 -26.16
N CYS A 73 -9.09 1.05 -25.60
CA CYS A 73 -8.12 2.05 -26.06
C CYS A 73 -6.87 1.38 -26.61
N HIS A 74 -6.31 1.94 -27.67
CA HIS A 74 -5.05 1.47 -28.26
C HIS A 74 -3.86 2.23 -27.68
N ASP A 75 -4.02 3.52 -27.38
CA ASP A 75 -2.97 4.41 -26.90
C ASP A 75 -3.35 5.12 -25.61
N LEU A 76 -2.31 5.55 -24.87
CA LEU A 76 -2.46 6.33 -23.64
C LEU A 76 -3.23 7.66 -23.91
N GLU A 77 -2.98 8.29 -25.06
CA GLU A 77 -3.64 9.52 -25.46
C GLU A 77 -5.14 9.31 -25.63
N GLU A 78 -5.54 8.24 -26.30
CA GLU A 78 -6.95 7.88 -26.49
C GLU A 78 -7.64 7.65 -25.14
N LEU A 79 -6.95 6.95 -24.21
CA LEU A 79 -7.45 6.75 -22.85
C LEU A 79 -7.69 8.09 -22.14
N LEU A 80 -6.74 9.03 -22.22
CA LEU A 80 -6.87 10.35 -21.60
C LEU A 80 -8.03 11.15 -22.19
N VAL A 81 -8.18 11.13 -23.52
CA VAL A 81 -9.29 11.81 -24.22
C VAL A 81 -10.65 11.23 -23.78
N ARG A 82 -10.77 9.91 -23.69
CA ARG A 82 -12.00 9.26 -23.23
C ARG A 82 -12.33 9.60 -21.78
N LEU A 83 -11.33 9.62 -20.90
CA LEU A 83 -11.50 10.05 -19.51
C LEU A 83 -11.88 11.53 -19.40
N GLN A 84 -11.36 12.40 -20.28
CA GLN A 84 -11.77 13.81 -20.33
C GLN A 84 -13.25 13.96 -20.71
N ARG A 85 -13.77 13.13 -21.61
CA ARG A 85 -15.20 13.10 -21.95
C ARG A 85 -16.09 12.71 -20.77
N GLU A 86 -15.55 11.93 -19.82
CA GLU A 86 -16.21 11.58 -18.56
C GLU A 86 -16.07 12.66 -17.47
N GLY A 87 -15.45 13.79 -17.79
CA GLY A 87 -15.29 14.93 -16.88
C GLY A 87 -14.03 14.91 -16.03
N TYR A 88 -13.05 14.02 -16.32
CA TYR A 88 -11.76 14.06 -15.67
C TYR A 88 -10.85 15.10 -16.33
N GLU A 89 -10.15 15.87 -15.52
CA GLU A 89 -9.17 16.83 -16.01
C GLU A 89 -7.75 16.27 -15.86
N PHE A 90 -6.89 16.54 -16.84
CA PHE A 90 -5.50 16.09 -16.86
C PHE A 90 -4.53 17.25 -16.96
N LYS A 91 -3.46 17.18 -16.20
CA LYS A 91 -2.32 18.09 -16.29
C LYS A 91 -1.07 17.30 -16.61
N ARG A 92 -0.41 17.66 -17.71
CA ARG A 92 0.87 17.09 -18.13
C ARG A 92 2.01 17.90 -17.54
N GLY A 93 2.97 17.24 -16.99
CA GLY A 93 4.22 17.75 -16.47
C GLY A 93 5.24 16.64 -16.45
N LYS A 94 6.16 16.63 -15.47
CA LYS A 94 7.04 15.49 -15.25
C LYS A 94 6.29 14.15 -15.06
N TYR A 95 5.06 14.21 -14.58
CA TYR A 95 4.13 13.09 -14.41
C TYR A 95 2.72 13.55 -14.78
N ILE A 96 1.95 12.67 -15.38
CA ILE A 96 0.54 12.92 -15.64
C ILE A 96 -0.21 12.93 -14.31
N SER A 97 -1.02 13.97 -14.12
CA SER A 97 -1.86 14.13 -12.94
C SER A 97 -3.30 14.28 -13.40
N ALA A 98 -4.21 13.63 -12.69
CA ALA A 98 -5.63 13.63 -12.98
C ALA A 98 -6.41 14.26 -11.83
N ARG A 99 -7.52 14.90 -12.15
CA ARG A 99 -8.51 15.45 -11.22
C ARG A 99 -9.89 14.92 -11.59
N ALA A 100 -10.56 14.33 -10.62
CA ALA A 100 -11.93 13.86 -10.78
C ALA A 100 -12.93 15.04 -10.64
N PRO A 101 -14.12 14.96 -11.22
CA PRO A 101 -15.18 15.94 -10.99
C PRO A 101 -15.46 16.10 -9.49
N GLY A 102 -15.46 17.36 -9.02
CA GLY A 102 -15.66 17.69 -7.60
C GLY A 102 -14.41 17.56 -6.70
N GLN A 103 -13.27 17.24 -7.27
CA GLN A 103 -11.99 17.20 -6.55
C GLN A 103 -11.23 18.52 -6.77
N GLU A 104 -10.69 19.11 -5.69
CA GLU A 104 -9.90 20.34 -5.80
C GLU A 104 -8.46 20.10 -6.29
N ARG A 105 -7.82 19.01 -5.81
CA ARG A 105 -6.40 18.73 -6.03
C ARG A 105 -6.16 17.68 -7.09
N PHE A 106 -5.16 17.93 -7.95
CA PHE A 106 -4.68 16.94 -8.89
C PHE A 106 -3.97 15.79 -8.18
N THR A 107 -4.27 14.56 -8.57
CA THR A 107 -3.63 13.33 -8.10
C THR A 107 -2.74 12.78 -9.21
N ARG A 108 -1.47 12.52 -8.91
CA ARG A 108 -0.53 11.92 -9.88
C ARG A 108 -0.94 10.47 -10.15
N LEU A 109 -0.94 10.04 -11.41
CA LEU A 109 -1.31 8.67 -11.78
C LEU A 109 -0.46 7.63 -11.04
N LYS A 110 0.84 7.85 -10.88
CA LYS A 110 1.70 6.95 -10.12
C LYS A 110 1.32 6.77 -8.64
N THR A 111 0.59 7.72 -8.03
CA THR A 111 0.13 7.58 -6.63
C THR A 111 -1.12 6.73 -6.50
N LEU A 112 -1.77 6.40 -7.60
CA LEU A 112 -2.88 5.44 -7.64
C LEU A 112 -2.39 4.00 -7.44
N GLY A 113 -1.15 3.73 -7.79
CA GLY A 113 -0.51 2.42 -7.70
C GLY A 113 0.52 2.25 -8.80
N VAL A 114 1.37 1.23 -8.67
CA VAL A 114 2.42 0.93 -9.66
C VAL A 114 1.79 0.60 -11.04
N ASP A 115 0.64 -0.08 -11.04
CA ASP A 115 -0.09 -0.48 -12.25
C ASP A 115 -0.73 0.69 -13.02
N TYR A 116 -0.75 1.88 -12.42
CA TYR A 116 -1.32 3.10 -13.00
C TYR A 116 -0.26 4.15 -13.35
N ALA A 117 1.03 3.79 -13.25
CA ALA A 117 2.10 4.61 -13.79
C ALA A 117 2.02 4.65 -15.33
N GLU A 118 2.53 5.71 -15.95
CA GLU A 118 2.49 5.90 -17.41
C GLU A 118 3.06 4.70 -18.17
N ASP A 119 4.22 4.22 -17.73
CA ASP A 119 4.89 3.05 -18.30
C ASP A 119 4.05 1.77 -18.17
N ALA A 120 3.41 1.59 -17.00
CA ALA A 120 2.55 0.43 -16.74
C ALA A 120 1.26 0.47 -17.56
N LEU A 121 0.65 1.64 -17.72
CA LEU A 121 -0.54 1.82 -18.57
C LEU A 121 -0.21 1.56 -20.04
N THR A 122 0.90 2.08 -20.52
CA THR A 122 1.37 1.84 -21.89
C THR A 122 1.65 0.34 -22.13
N ALA A 123 2.27 -0.34 -21.17
CA ALA A 123 2.50 -1.79 -21.26
C ALA A 123 1.19 -2.59 -21.25
N ARG A 124 0.19 -2.16 -20.50
CA ARG A 124 -1.16 -2.78 -20.47
C ARG A 124 -1.90 -2.58 -21.80
N LEU A 125 -1.79 -1.40 -22.40
CA LEU A 125 -2.37 -1.10 -23.72
C LEU A 125 -1.70 -1.88 -24.83
N ALA A 126 -0.37 -2.10 -24.74
CA ALA A 126 0.37 -2.93 -25.69
C ALA A 126 0.09 -4.47 -25.54
N GLY A 127 -0.88 -4.87 -24.73
CA GLY A 127 -1.24 -6.26 -24.52
C GLY A 127 -0.25 -7.08 -23.68
N ARG A 128 0.76 -6.42 -23.09
CA ARG A 128 1.65 -7.08 -22.13
C ARG A 128 0.88 -7.31 -20.82
N ALA A 129 0.72 -8.58 -20.45
CA ALA A 129 0.03 -8.99 -19.25
C ALA A 129 0.51 -8.17 -18.03
N ARG A 130 -0.42 -7.75 -17.19
CA ARG A 130 -0.12 -7.19 -15.86
C ARG A 130 0.93 -8.08 -15.20
N PRO A 131 2.06 -7.55 -14.72
CA PRO A 131 2.83 -8.29 -13.75
C PRO A 131 1.90 -8.51 -12.57
N SER A 132 1.45 -9.76 -12.41
CA SER A 132 0.59 -10.11 -11.29
C SER A 132 1.41 -9.80 -10.03
N ARG A 133 1.09 -8.71 -9.38
CA ARG A 133 1.57 -8.47 -8.03
C ARG A 133 0.89 -9.53 -7.18
N GLN A 134 1.53 -10.68 -7.08
CA GLN A 134 1.22 -11.59 -6.00
C GLN A 134 1.35 -10.75 -4.75
N ARG A 135 0.21 -10.34 -4.19
CA ARG A 135 0.22 -9.90 -2.79
C ARG A 135 0.99 -10.99 -2.09
N PRO A 136 2.08 -10.66 -1.36
CA PRO A 136 2.68 -11.67 -0.51
C PRO A 136 1.48 -12.23 0.25
N GLN A 137 1.19 -13.50 0.05
CA GLN A 137 0.11 -14.16 0.77
C GLN A 137 0.43 -13.82 2.21
N ARG A 138 -0.44 -13.04 2.85
CA ARG A 138 -0.38 -12.89 4.30
C ARG A 138 -0.42 -14.32 4.76
N GLY A 139 0.73 -14.82 5.16
CA GLY A 139 0.87 -16.15 5.75
C GLY A 139 -0.31 -16.27 6.69
N GLY A 140 -1.09 -17.35 6.54
CA GLY A 140 -2.41 -17.45 7.10
C GLY A 140 -2.42 -16.83 8.47
N ARG A 141 -3.51 -16.18 8.87
CA ARG A 141 -3.67 -15.58 10.19
C ARG A 141 -3.23 -16.61 11.22
N VAL A 142 -1.94 -16.63 11.52
CA VAL A 142 -1.41 -17.40 12.63
C VAL A 142 -1.93 -16.64 13.84
N SER A 143 -3.01 -17.15 14.42
CA SER A 143 -3.52 -16.60 15.66
C SER A 143 -2.43 -16.81 16.69
N LEU A 144 -1.83 -15.75 17.21
CA LEU A 144 -0.84 -15.79 18.29
C LEU A 144 -1.32 -16.69 19.44
N LEU A 145 -2.63 -16.77 19.69
CA LEU A 145 -3.26 -17.64 20.67
C LEU A 145 -3.10 -19.13 20.33
N ILE A 146 -3.17 -19.50 19.05
CA ILE A 146 -3.02 -20.91 18.62
C ILE A 146 -1.56 -21.31 18.75
N ASP A 147 -0.61 -20.45 18.43
CA ASP A 147 0.82 -20.71 18.57
C ASP A 147 1.23 -20.88 20.03
N ILE A 148 0.70 -20.05 20.93
CA ILE A 148 0.91 -20.16 22.38
C ILE A 148 0.32 -21.48 22.91
N GLN A 149 -0.89 -21.84 22.51
CA GLN A 149 -1.53 -23.08 22.93
C GLN A 149 -0.80 -24.34 22.43
N ASN A 150 -0.27 -24.30 21.22
CA ASN A 150 0.50 -25.41 20.65
C ASN A 150 1.85 -25.56 21.35
N ASN A 151 2.53 -24.47 21.73
CA ASN A 151 3.77 -24.52 22.48
C ASN A 151 3.59 -24.99 23.93
N ILE A 152 2.45 -24.69 24.58
CA ILE A 152 2.14 -25.20 25.92
C ILE A 152 1.82 -26.69 25.90
N LYS A 153 1.24 -27.24 24.83
CA LYS A 153 0.94 -28.66 24.70
C LYS A 153 2.17 -29.50 24.33
N ALA A 154 3.27 -28.90 23.87
CA ALA A 154 4.51 -29.58 23.47
C ALA A 154 5.54 -29.71 24.60
N GLN A 155 5.26 -29.18 25.79
CA GLN A 155 6.01 -29.41 27.03
C GLN A 155 5.27 -30.43 27.92
#